data_8dae71230227dc4d79ac516df0da4917
#
_entry.id   8dae71230227dc4d79ac516df0da4917
#
_cell.length_a   1.000
_cell.length_b   1.000
_cell.length_c   1.000
_cell.angle_alpha   90.00
_cell.angle_beta   90.00
_cell.angle_gamma   90.00
#
_symmetry.space_group_name_H-M   'P 1'
#
loop_
_entity.id
_entity.type
_entity.pdbx_description
1 polymer ?
#
loop_
_entity_poly.entity_id
_entity_poly.type
_entity_poly.pdbx_seq_one_letter_code
_entity_poly.pdbx_strand_id
1 'polypeptide(L)'
;MAQFFKPKGRKKSTSNYVLTGTADALDHQGRGVVRLSKQGKNRVYFVPQVLPGETAQFKVTGQQNTELLARQNASEERRQAPCPYYEDCGGCDLQHINETHQRRHKQQVVTELFAKMAGVRDELPWHETLIADDWQYRRKARLAIYQRNTAEPMRLGFRARSSKHIVDIPQCAVLDSALNRVLDDLRSVLYEAQIGPKLGHIELIKARDVHLCLRITQSLSSEQEKCLRAFSSHSQCTLWLDDGQQITSLAEDVVCFDETIDGDRLVFMPGNFIQVNAKVNQQMVKQALNWLAPQAEDEILDLFAGIGNFTLPLARRVKSVTAVEGVSAMTTQLAANAAAADLSNVHAQTFDLSTDQVSRLLKKGFQRVLLDPARAGAEKVCQGIAQLEADKQPVQIVYVSCSPDTLARDSRWLLDNGYEITHISLVDMFVQTHHIETMVSFKKVV
;
A
#
# COMPACT_ATOMS: atom_id res chain seq x y z
N MET A 1 -44.88 24.28 5.98
CA MET A 1 -44.74 23.42 4.77
C MET A 1 -43.35 23.69 4.19
N ALA A 2 -42.39 22.79 4.41
CA ALA A 2 -41.04 22.90 3.88
C ALA A 2 -40.98 22.19 2.54
N GLN A 3 -40.72 22.92 1.44
CA GLN A 3 -40.52 22.36 0.12
C GLN A 3 -39.11 21.75 0.03
N PHE A 4 -39.04 20.44 -0.07
CA PHE A 4 -37.78 19.73 -0.37
C PHE A 4 -37.45 19.90 -1.86
N PHE A 5 -36.41 20.63 -2.18
CA PHE A 5 -35.80 20.69 -3.51
C PHE A 5 -35.15 19.33 -3.81
N LYS A 6 -35.77 18.52 -4.69
CA LYS A 6 -35.09 17.38 -5.32
C LYS A 6 -34.14 17.93 -6.39
N PRO A 7 -32.81 17.66 -6.31
CA PRO A 7 -31.93 18.06 -7.40
C PRO A 7 -32.32 17.25 -8.65
N LYS A 8 -32.62 17.95 -9.75
CA LYS A 8 -32.83 17.35 -11.07
C LYS A 8 -31.58 16.57 -11.45
N GLY A 9 -31.66 15.25 -11.48
CA GLY A 9 -30.58 14.39 -11.95
C GLY A 9 -30.18 14.79 -13.36
N ARG A 10 -28.97 15.32 -13.56
CA ARG A 10 -28.36 15.50 -14.87
C ARG A 10 -28.37 14.13 -15.56
N LYS A 11 -29.16 13.96 -16.63
CA LYS A 11 -29.06 12.82 -17.54
C LYS A 11 -27.62 12.75 -18.01
N LYS A 12 -26.85 11.77 -17.55
CA LYS A 12 -25.52 11.46 -18.07
C LYS A 12 -25.71 11.05 -19.53
N SER A 13 -25.28 11.87 -20.48
CA SER A 13 -25.24 11.46 -21.88
C SER A 13 -24.15 10.37 -21.97
N THR A 14 -24.53 9.14 -22.17
CA THR A 14 -23.66 8.02 -22.50
C THR A 14 -23.33 8.07 -23.98
N SER A 15 -22.56 9.07 -24.41
CA SER A 15 -22.02 9.06 -25.77
C SER A 15 -20.85 8.08 -25.80
N ASN A 16 -21.08 6.89 -26.31
CA ASN A 16 -20.00 5.96 -26.65
C ASN A 16 -19.49 6.33 -28.05
N TYR A 17 -18.23 6.73 -28.14
CA TYR A 17 -17.59 7.00 -29.43
C TYR A 17 -16.15 6.46 -29.42
N VAL A 18 -15.64 6.11 -30.60
CA VAL A 18 -14.31 5.58 -30.79
C VAL A 18 -13.39 6.70 -31.29
N LEU A 19 -12.19 6.76 -30.75
CA LEU A 19 -11.14 7.69 -31.14
C LEU A 19 -9.85 6.91 -31.43
N THR A 20 -8.99 7.55 -32.22
CA THR A 20 -7.63 7.09 -32.48
C THR A 20 -6.66 8.23 -32.19
N GLY A 21 -5.56 7.93 -31.51
CA GLY A 21 -4.52 8.90 -31.22
C GLY A 21 -3.27 8.25 -30.65
N THR A 22 -2.15 8.97 -30.74
CA THR A 22 -0.85 8.50 -30.22
C THR A 22 -0.65 9.02 -28.82
N ALA A 23 -0.20 8.16 -27.91
CA ALA A 23 0.18 8.58 -26.56
C ALA A 23 1.55 9.28 -26.59
N ASP A 24 1.67 10.39 -25.88
CA ASP A 24 2.90 11.18 -25.79
C ASP A 24 3.59 11.07 -24.41
N ALA A 25 2.87 10.59 -23.40
CA ALA A 25 3.39 10.41 -22.05
C ALA A 25 2.62 9.30 -21.32
N LEU A 26 3.06 8.96 -20.11
CA LEU A 26 2.26 8.22 -19.12
C LEU A 26 1.74 9.17 -18.04
N ASP A 27 0.55 8.91 -17.54
CA ASP A 27 0.06 9.57 -16.33
C ASP A 27 0.59 8.86 -15.06
N HIS A 28 0.30 9.43 -13.89
CA HIS A 28 0.71 8.85 -12.59
C HIS A 28 0.15 7.44 -12.31
N GLN A 29 -0.84 6.97 -13.08
CA GLN A 29 -1.39 5.62 -13.00
C GLN A 29 -0.82 4.68 -14.08
N GLY A 30 0.17 5.12 -14.85
CA GLY A 30 0.77 4.34 -15.93
C GLY A 30 -0.13 4.20 -17.16
N ARG A 31 -1.12 5.11 -17.35
CA ARG A 31 -1.98 5.13 -18.53
C ARG A 31 -1.39 6.06 -19.58
N GLY A 32 -1.48 5.67 -20.86
CA GLY A 32 -1.06 6.52 -21.97
C GLY A 32 -1.88 7.81 -22.05
N VAL A 33 -1.19 8.94 -22.12
CA VAL A 33 -1.79 10.28 -22.27
C VAL A 33 -1.93 10.57 -23.75
N VAL A 34 -3.16 10.61 -24.26
CA VAL A 34 -3.48 10.92 -25.66
C VAL A 34 -4.12 12.30 -25.75
N ARG A 35 -3.47 13.22 -26.46
CA ARG A 35 -3.96 14.59 -26.67
C ARG A 35 -4.55 14.73 -28.07
N LEU A 36 -5.84 15.05 -28.14
CA LEU A 36 -6.55 15.25 -29.40
C LEU A 36 -7.13 16.64 -29.49
N SER A 37 -6.89 17.31 -30.60
CA SER A 37 -7.52 18.59 -30.92
C SER A 37 -8.69 18.38 -31.87
N LYS A 38 -9.90 18.75 -31.44
CA LYS A 38 -11.09 18.71 -32.29
C LYS A 38 -11.83 20.03 -32.21
N GLN A 39 -12.06 20.67 -33.35
CA GLN A 39 -12.77 21.97 -33.46
C GLN A 39 -12.17 23.03 -32.51
N GLY A 40 -10.86 23.15 -32.44
CA GLY A 40 -10.15 24.14 -31.62
C GLY A 40 -10.17 23.84 -30.08
N LYS A 41 -10.73 22.71 -29.66
CA LYS A 41 -10.73 22.29 -28.27
C LYS A 41 -9.75 21.13 -28.06
N ASN A 42 -8.73 21.35 -27.25
CA ASN A 42 -7.82 20.29 -26.82
C ASN A 42 -8.47 19.43 -25.74
N ARG A 43 -8.45 18.12 -25.93
CA ARG A 43 -8.91 17.13 -24.95
C ARG A 43 -7.81 16.13 -24.67
N VAL A 44 -7.70 15.73 -23.39
CA VAL A 44 -6.75 14.74 -22.92
C VAL A 44 -7.53 13.49 -22.55
N TYR A 45 -7.02 12.33 -22.99
CA TYR A 45 -7.57 11.02 -22.68
C TYR A 45 -6.49 10.17 -22.04
N PHE A 46 -6.84 9.41 -21.01
CA PHE A 46 -5.96 8.50 -20.30
C PHE A 46 -6.33 7.08 -20.68
N VAL A 47 -5.52 6.44 -21.52
CA VAL A 47 -5.84 5.12 -22.09
C VAL A 47 -5.02 4.05 -21.39
N PRO A 48 -5.68 3.09 -20.68
CA PRO A 48 -4.97 2.00 -20.01
C PRO A 48 -4.12 1.18 -20.98
N GLN A 49 -2.98 0.67 -20.48
CA GLN A 49 -2.11 -0.26 -21.23
C GLN A 49 -1.54 0.29 -22.55
N VAL A 50 -1.46 1.60 -22.71
CA VAL A 50 -0.84 2.26 -23.88
C VAL A 50 0.42 3.00 -23.43
N LEU A 51 1.51 2.84 -24.20
CA LEU A 51 2.80 3.44 -23.91
C LEU A 51 3.06 4.65 -24.84
N PRO A 52 3.97 5.56 -24.45
CA PRO A 52 4.40 6.65 -25.31
C PRO A 52 4.90 6.14 -26.68
N GLY A 53 4.50 6.83 -27.75
CA GLY A 53 4.78 6.45 -29.14
C GLY A 53 3.79 5.45 -29.73
N GLU A 54 2.96 4.77 -28.93
CA GLU A 54 1.96 3.85 -29.45
C GLU A 54 0.69 4.59 -29.89
N THR A 55 0.14 4.17 -31.03
CA THR A 55 -1.15 4.67 -31.52
C THR A 55 -2.27 3.75 -31.03
N ALA A 56 -3.18 4.29 -30.25
CA ALA A 56 -4.31 3.56 -29.68
C ALA A 56 -5.63 3.90 -30.39
N GLN A 57 -6.41 2.89 -30.71
CA GLN A 57 -7.83 3.01 -30.96
C GLN A 57 -8.57 2.68 -29.65
N PHE A 58 -9.38 3.59 -29.14
CA PHE A 58 -10.02 3.42 -27.86
C PHE A 58 -11.44 3.98 -27.86
N LYS A 59 -12.30 3.35 -27.06
CA LYS A 59 -13.68 3.77 -26.84
C LYS A 59 -13.75 4.68 -25.60
N VAL A 60 -14.43 5.80 -25.75
CA VAL A 60 -14.72 6.69 -24.62
C VAL A 60 -16.11 6.37 -24.09
N THR A 61 -16.20 6.06 -22.79
CA THR A 61 -17.44 5.72 -22.10
C THR A 61 -17.70 6.69 -20.94
N GLY A 62 -18.90 7.20 -20.83
CA GLY A 62 -19.25 8.17 -19.77
C GLY A 62 -18.49 9.50 -19.90
N GLN A 63 -18.07 10.08 -18.77
CA GLN A 63 -17.45 11.41 -18.78
C GLN A 63 -15.97 11.43 -19.19
N GLN A 64 -15.20 10.35 -18.98
CA GLN A 64 -13.77 10.25 -19.37
C GLN A 64 -13.18 8.83 -19.24
N ASN A 65 -13.99 7.81 -19.03
CA ASN A 65 -13.47 6.44 -19.00
C ASN A 65 -13.11 6.02 -20.42
N THR A 66 -11.96 5.36 -20.56
CA THR A 66 -11.47 4.85 -21.84
C THR A 66 -11.27 3.34 -21.77
N GLU A 67 -11.55 2.69 -22.87
CA GLU A 67 -11.36 1.25 -23.07
C GLU A 67 -10.51 1.08 -24.33
N LEU A 68 -9.36 0.43 -24.20
CA LEU A 68 -8.49 0.13 -25.33
C LEU A 68 -9.14 -0.92 -26.23
N LEU A 69 -9.24 -0.65 -27.53
CA LEU A 69 -9.75 -1.58 -28.54
C LEU A 69 -8.62 -2.19 -29.38
N ALA A 70 -7.66 -1.36 -29.79
CA ALA A 70 -6.50 -1.81 -30.57
C ALA A 70 -5.33 -0.84 -30.37
N ARG A 71 -4.12 -1.31 -30.60
CA ARG A 71 -2.91 -0.48 -30.65
C ARG A 71 -2.01 -0.87 -31.79
N GLN A 72 -1.22 0.08 -32.24
CA GLN A 72 -0.23 -0.06 -33.31
C GLN A 72 1.08 0.59 -32.87
N ASN A 73 2.18 0.29 -33.59
CA ASN A 73 3.50 0.85 -33.32
C ASN A 73 3.98 0.56 -31.89
N ALA A 74 4.12 -0.74 -31.56
CA ALA A 74 4.54 -1.15 -30.22
C ALA A 74 5.82 -0.44 -29.78
N SER A 75 5.82 0.12 -28.57
CA SER A 75 6.98 0.74 -27.93
C SER A 75 8.07 -0.29 -27.64
N GLU A 76 9.34 0.10 -27.71
CA GLU A 76 10.47 -0.74 -27.31
C GLU A 76 10.44 -1.10 -25.82
N GLU A 77 9.79 -0.28 -24.99
CA GLU A 77 9.62 -0.52 -23.56
C GLU A 77 8.55 -1.58 -23.24
N ARG A 78 7.79 -1.98 -24.27
CA ARG A 78 6.71 -2.96 -24.13
C ARG A 78 7.24 -4.38 -24.02
N ARG A 79 6.63 -5.13 -23.11
CA ARG A 79 6.72 -6.60 -23.10
C ARG A 79 5.34 -7.24 -23.08
N GLN A 80 5.29 -8.53 -23.36
CA GLN A 80 4.09 -9.33 -23.09
C GLN A 80 3.95 -9.50 -21.58
N ALA A 81 2.75 -9.22 -21.05
CA ALA A 81 2.45 -9.47 -19.64
C ALA A 81 2.51 -10.96 -19.32
N PRO A 82 3.30 -11.39 -18.32
CA PRO A 82 3.44 -12.82 -18.02
C PRO A 82 2.19 -13.44 -17.35
N CYS A 83 1.37 -12.63 -16.69
CA CYS A 83 0.17 -13.11 -16.01
C CYS A 83 -0.99 -13.28 -17.00
N PRO A 84 -1.58 -14.49 -17.12
CA PRO A 84 -2.68 -14.72 -18.05
C PRO A 84 -3.96 -13.95 -17.71
N TYR A 85 -4.07 -13.48 -16.47
CA TYR A 85 -5.24 -12.70 -15.99
C TYR A 85 -5.03 -11.19 -16.07
N TYR A 86 -3.91 -10.74 -16.61
CA TYR A 86 -3.50 -9.32 -16.56
C TYR A 86 -4.51 -8.38 -17.20
N GLU A 87 -5.16 -8.79 -18.28
CA GLU A 87 -6.10 -7.93 -19.00
C GLU A 87 -7.40 -7.72 -18.23
N ASP A 88 -7.85 -8.72 -17.48
CA ASP A 88 -9.11 -8.70 -16.74
C ASP A 88 -8.93 -8.29 -15.27
N CYS A 89 -7.88 -8.78 -14.63
CA CYS A 89 -7.62 -8.58 -13.21
C CYS A 89 -7.22 -7.14 -12.87
N GLY A 90 -7.84 -6.56 -11.85
CA GLY A 90 -7.51 -5.23 -11.35
C GLY A 90 -6.32 -5.17 -10.38
N GLY A 91 -5.59 -6.27 -10.16
CA GLY A 91 -4.50 -6.34 -9.18
C GLY A 91 -3.16 -5.78 -9.65
N CYS A 92 -2.95 -5.65 -10.97
CA CYS A 92 -1.71 -5.14 -11.58
C CYS A 92 -2.03 -4.21 -12.75
N ASP A 93 -1.18 -3.18 -12.95
CA ASP A 93 -1.40 -2.16 -13.99
C ASP A 93 -0.26 -2.10 -15.01
N LEU A 94 0.96 -2.51 -14.62
CA LEU A 94 2.19 -2.21 -15.36
C LEU A 94 2.93 -3.43 -15.91
N GLN A 95 2.34 -4.64 -15.88
CA GLN A 95 3.02 -5.85 -16.37
C GLN A 95 3.41 -5.79 -17.85
N HIS A 96 2.82 -4.90 -18.64
CA HIS A 96 3.14 -4.66 -20.03
C HIS A 96 4.39 -3.77 -20.25
N ILE A 97 5.00 -3.31 -19.18
CA ILE A 97 6.25 -2.51 -19.15
C ILE A 97 7.29 -3.31 -18.37
N ASN A 98 8.55 -3.33 -18.80
CA ASN A 98 9.60 -3.97 -18.01
C ASN A 98 9.87 -3.19 -16.70
N GLU A 99 10.39 -3.86 -15.68
CA GLU A 99 10.52 -3.33 -14.34
C GLU A 99 11.43 -2.10 -14.24
N THR A 100 12.48 -2.05 -15.06
CA THR A 100 13.39 -0.89 -15.11
C THR A 100 12.64 0.36 -15.57
N HIS A 101 11.80 0.24 -16.60
CA HIS A 101 10.99 1.36 -17.08
C HIS A 101 9.84 1.71 -16.12
N GLN A 102 9.26 0.71 -15.43
CA GLN A 102 8.29 0.98 -14.35
C GLN A 102 8.92 1.86 -13.26
N ARG A 103 10.13 1.53 -12.79
CA ARG A 103 10.87 2.29 -11.76
C ARG A 103 11.21 3.69 -12.24
N ARG A 104 11.71 3.83 -13.46
CA ARG A 104 11.99 5.14 -14.07
C ARG A 104 10.73 6.01 -14.14
N HIS A 105 9.62 5.45 -14.61
CA HIS A 105 8.34 6.17 -14.64
C HIS A 105 7.90 6.62 -13.24
N LYS A 106 7.97 5.74 -12.24
CA LYS A 106 7.64 6.09 -10.85
C LYS A 106 8.51 7.22 -10.31
N GLN A 107 9.83 7.19 -10.56
CA GLN A 107 10.75 8.28 -10.18
C GLN A 107 10.41 9.59 -10.88
N GLN A 108 10.09 9.55 -12.19
CA GLN A 108 9.66 10.73 -12.93
C GLN A 108 8.41 11.35 -12.34
N VAL A 109 7.37 10.55 -12.02
CA VAL A 109 6.14 11.03 -11.37
C VAL A 109 6.46 11.76 -10.06
N VAL A 110 7.33 11.21 -9.22
CA VAL A 110 7.73 11.85 -7.97
C VAL A 110 8.45 13.17 -8.25
N THR A 111 9.42 13.20 -9.17
CA THR A 111 10.17 14.41 -9.55
C THR A 111 9.23 15.52 -10.03
N GLU A 112 8.27 15.19 -10.90
CA GLU A 112 7.28 16.16 -11.40
C GLU A 112 6.38 16.72 -10.28
N LEU A 113 5.98 15.87 -9.31
CA LEU A 113 5.19 16.30 -8.17
C LEU A 113 5.98 17.20 -7.22
N PHE A 114 7.25 16.90 -6.96
CA PHE A 114 8.11 17.76 -6.14
C PHE A 114 8.34 19.12 -6.81
N ALA A 115 8.57 19.15 -8.12
CA ALA A 115 8.68 20.41 -8.86
C ALA A 115 7.39 21.23 -8.79
N LYS A 116 6.25 20.60 -8.93
CA LYS A 116 4.94 21.26 -8.98
C LYS A 116 4.42 21.70 -7.61
N MET A 117 4.57 20.87 -6.58
CA MET A 117 3.90 21.04 -5.28
C MET A 117 4.85 21.49 -4.18
N ALA A 118 6.09 20.98 -4.17
CA ALA A 118 7.12 21.37 -3.20
C ALA A 118 8.00 22.54 -3.68
N GLY A 119 7.91 22.90 -4.96
CA GLY A 119 8.70 24.01 -5.54
C GLY A 119 10.16 23.64 -5.82
N VAL A 120 10.53 22.37 -5.72
CA VAL A 120 11.88 21.87 -5.98
C VAL A 120 12.09 21.78 -7.50
N ARG A 121 12.92 22.66 -8.05
CA ARG A 121 13.21 22.71 -9.50
C ARG A 121 14.59 22.15 -9.84
N ASP A 122 15.46 22.06 -8.85
CA ASP A 122 16.78 21.45 -8.98
C ASP A 122 16.66 19.92 -9.01
N GLU A 123 17.72 19.26 -9.42
CA GLU A 123 17.79 17.81 -9.44
C GLU A 123 17.64 17.26 -8.01
N LEU A 124 16.66 16.36 -7.82
CA LEU A 124 16.48 15.69 -6.54
C LEU A 124 17.67 14.74 -6.26
N PRO A 125 18.16 14.67 -5.02
CA PRO A 125 19.29 13.80 -4.66
C PRO A 125 18.86 12.32 -4.58
N TRP A 126 18.55 11.73 -5.75
CA TRP A 126 18.12 10.35 -5.87
C TRP A 126 19.21 9.38 -5.39
N HIS A 127 18.84 8.55 -4.45
CA HIS A 127 19.59 7.38 -4.01
C HIS A 127 19.14 6.13 -4.77
N GLU A 128 19.86 5.03 -4.63
CA GLU A 128 19.49 3.77 -5.25
C GLU A 128 18.06 3.35 -4.86
N THR A 129 17.33 2.82 -5.85
CA THR A 129 15.99 2.26 -5.62
C THR A 129 16.10 0.99 -4.78
N LEU A 130 15.27 0.88 -3.75
CA LEU A 130 15.16 -0.36 -2.98
C LEU A 130 14.34 -1.37 -3.76
N ILE A 131 14.98 -2.44 -4.17
CA ILE A 131 14.41 -3.50 -5.00
C ILE A 131 14.65 -4.88 -4.39
N ALA A 132 13.72 -5.80 -4.67
CA ALA A 132 13.87 -7.22 -4.37
C ALA A 132 13.33 -8.03 -5.56
N ASP A 133 12.55 -9.08 -5.29
CA ASP A 133 11.94 -9.88 -6.34
C ASP A 133 10.84 -9.10 -7.09
N ASP A 134 10.81 -9.18 -8.40
CA ASP A 134 9.78 -8.55 -9.23
C ASP A 134 8.47 -9.33 -9.25
N TRP A 135 8.52 -10.61 -8.84
CA TRP A 135 7.43 -11.58 -8.81
C TRP A 135 7.43 -12.33 -7.49
N GLN A 136 6.28 -12.94 -7.13
CA GLN A 136 6.11 -13.75 -5.93
C GLN A 136 6.51 -13.05 -4.62
N TYR A 137 6.53 -11.72 -4.63
CA TYR A 137 6.94 -10.90 -3.50
C TYR A 137 5.81 -10.62 -2.51
N ARG A 138 4.55 -10.69 -3.00
CA ARG A 138 3.39 -10.21 -2.26
C ARG A 138 2.96 -11.20 -1.20
N ARG A 139 3.25 -10.89 0.04
CA ARG A 139 2.98 -11.74 1.20
C ARG A 139 1.62 -11.52 1.86
N LYS A 140 0.86 -10.51 1.44
CA LYS A 140 -0.49 -10.25 1.95
C LYS A 140 -1.42 -9.85 0.83
N ALA A 141 -2.58 -10.51 0.77
CA ALA A 141 -3.62 -10.21 -0.21
C ALA A 141 -5.01 -10.53 0.35
N ARG A 142 -6.02 -9.82 -0.16
CA ARG A 142 -7.43 -10.10 0.15
C ARG A 142 -8.11 -10.57 -1.12
N LEU A 143 -8.54 -11.84 -1.12
CA LEU A 143 -9.31 -12.43 -2.20
C LEU A 143 -10.79 -12.14 -1.96
N ALA A 144 -11.48 -11.74 -3.02
CA ALA A 144 -12.92 -11.71 -3.08
C ALA A 144 -13.44 -13.12 -3.38
N ILE A 145 -14.52 -13.51 -2.72
CA ILE A 145 -15.23 -14.77 -3.00
C ILE A 145 -16.67 -14.45 -3.37
N TYR A 146 -17.21 -15.20 -4.31
CA TYR A 146 -18.62 -15.16 -4.65
C TYR A 146 -19.12 -16.53 -5.03
N GLN A 147 -20.13 -16.98 -4.32
CA GLN A 147 -20.94 -18.13 -4.63
C GLN A 147 -22.33 -17.84 -4.09
N ARG A 148 -23.33 -17.76 -4.95
CA ARG A 148 -24.71 -17.41 -4.55
C ARG A 148 -25.36 -18.52 -3.75
N ASN A 149 -25.14 -19.75 -4.19
CA ASN A 149 -25.63 -20.99 -3.56
C ASN A 149 -24.68 -22.14 -3.93
N THR A 150 -24.80 -23.26 -3.26
CA THR A 150 -23.93 -24.42 -3.44
C THR A 150 -24.02 -25.10 -4.81
N ALA A 151 -25.09 -24.85 -5.60
CA ALA A 151 -25.23 -25.37 -6.95
C ALA A 151 -24.52 -24.52 -8.01
N GLU A 152 -24.17 -23.31 -7.71
CA GLU A 152 -23.42 -22.41 -8.62
C GLU A 152 -21.91 -22.56 -8.47
N PRO A 153 -21.14 -22.32 -9.55
CA PRO A 153 -19.67 -22.27 -9.46
C PRO A 153 -19.20 -21.18 -8.49
N MET A 154 -18.27 -21.54 -7.64
CA MET A 154 -17.59 -20.59 -6.78
C MET A 154 -16.52 -19.81 -7.57
N ARG A 155 -16.45 -18.50 -7.37
CA ARG A 155 -15.37 -17.64 -7.89
C ARG A 155 -14.55 -17.14 -6.72
N LEU A 156 -13.23 -17.34 -6.77
CA LEU A 156 -12.29 -16.93 -5.76
C LEU A 156 -11.10 -16.23 -6.45
N GLY A 157 -10.89 -14.94 -6.17
CA GLY A 157 -9.82 -14.20 -6.82
C GLY A 157 -9.90 -12.70 -6.56
N PHE A 158 -9.51 -11.89 -7.53
CA PHE A 158 -9.51 -10.43 -7.41
C PHE A 158 -10.62 -9.78 -8.23
N ARG A 159 -10.97 -8.55 -7.87
CA ARG A 159 -11.94 -7.78 -8.65
C ARG A 159 -11.33 -7.39 -10.00
N ALA A 160 -12.15 -7.47 -11.04
CA ALA A 160 -11.81 -6.96 -12.36
C ALA A 160 -11.61 -5.43 -12.33
N ARG A 161 -10.86 -4.92 -13.30
CA ARG A 161 -10.60 -3.48 -13.43
C ARG A 161 -11.90 -2.68 -13.43
N SER A 162 -11.98 -1.68 -12.57
CA SER A 162 -13.15 -0.76 -12.46
C SER A 162 -14.51 -1.48 -12.37
N SER A 163 -14.55 -2.70 -11.85
CA SER A 163 -15.76 -3.55 -11.80
C SER A 163 -15.91 -4.23 -10.44
N LYS A 164 -17.14 -4.66 -10.14
CA LYS A 164 -17.46 -5.54 -9.01
C LYS A 164 -17.31 -7.03 -9.36
N HIS A 165 -17.13 -7.36 -10.64
CA HIS A 165 -16.92 -8.73 -11.09
C HIS A 165 -15.65 -9.32 -10.46
N ILE A 166 -15.68 -10.61 -10.13
CA ILE A 166 -14.53 -11.34 -9.59
C ILE A 166 -13.94 -12.17 -10.72
N VAL A 167 -12.68 -11.90 -11.02
CA VAL A 167 -11.84 -12.73 -11.88
C VAL A 167 -11.42 -13.92 -11.05
N ASP A 168 -11.78 -15.11 -11.47
CA ASP A 168 -11.37 -16.35 -10.80
C ASP A 168 -9.89 -16.61 -11.05
N ILE A 169 -9.09 -16.71 -9.98
CA ILE A 169 -7.64 -16.76 -10.07
C ILE A 169 -7.11 -17.96 -9.28
N PRO A 170 -6.80 -19.08 -9.94
CA PRO A 170 -6.17 -20.23 -9.29
C PRO A 170 -4.74 -19.94 -8.82
N GLN A 171 -4.00 -19.15 -9.57
CA GLN A 171 -2.63 -18.74 -9.23
C GLN A 171 -2.39 -17.28 -9.57
N CYS A 172 -1.62 -16.58 -8.74
CA CYS A 172 -1.28 -15.17 -8.94
C CYS A 172 0.24 -15.00 -9.02
N ALA A 173 0.73 -14.45 -10.15
CA ALA A 173 2.16 -14.32 -10.41
C ALA A 173 2.94 -13.44 -9.41
N VAL A 174 2.25 -12.47 -8.77
CA VAL A 174 2.89 -11.60 -7.77
C VAL A 174 2.74 -12.08 -6.33
N LEU A 175 1.82 -13.05 -6.08
CA LEU A 175 1.59 -13.60 -4.75
C LEU A 175 2.72 -14.56 -4.37
N ASP A 176 3.14 -14.52 -3.10
CA ASP A 176 4.14 -15.44 -2.54
C ASP A 176 3.81 -16.90 -2.88
N SER A 177 4.84 -17.67 -3.19
CA SER A 177 4.69 -19.06 -3.63
C SER A 177 4.02 -19.95 -2.58
N ALA A 178 4.25 -19.69 -1.28
CA ALA A 178 3.59 -20.42 -0.21
C ALA A 178 2.08 -20.14 -0.16
N LEU A 179 1.67 -18.90 -0.47
CA LEU A 179 0.25 -18.56 -0.57
C LEU A 179 -0.40 -19.16 -1.82
N ASN A 180 0.31 -19.20 -2.94
CA ASN A 180 -0.20 -19.87 -4.15
C ASN A 180 -0.43 -21.38 -3.93
N ARG A 181 0.47 -22.06 -3.21
CA ARG A 181 0.34 -23.50 -2.94
C ARG A 181 -0.93 -23.89 -2.21
N VAL A 182 -1.40 -23.04 -1.30
CA VAL A 182 -2.61 -23.35 -0.50
C VAL A 182 -3.91 -22.99 -1.21
N LEU A 183 -3.87 -22.30 -2.36
CA LEU A 183 -5.09 -21.82 -3.03
C LEU A 183 -5.94 -22.93 -3.64
N ASP A 184 -5.33 -23.93 -4.27
CA ASP A 184 -6.09 -25.02 -4.92
C ASP A 184 -6.76 -25.91 -3.87
N ASP A 185 -6.05 -26.28 -2.80
CA ASP A 185 -6.61 -27.06 -1.70
C ASP A 185 -7.71 -26.27 -0.98
N LEU A 186 -7.51 -24.96 -0.79
CA LEU A 186 -8.51 -24.07 -0.21
C LEU A 186 -9.79 -24.05 -1.05
N ARG A 187 -9.68 -23.97 -2.38
CA ARG A 187 -10.83 -24.02 -3.29
C ARG A 187 -11.60 -25.30 -3.12
N SER A 188 -10.91 -26.43 -3.10
CA SER A 188 -11.47 -27.76 -2.97
C SER A 188 -12.27 -27.88 -1.67
N VAL A 189 -11.67 -27.56 -0.51
CA VAL A 189 -12.36 -27.67 0.77
C VAL A 189 -13.54 -26.71 0.91
N LEU A 190 -13.43 -25.48 0.39
CA LEU A 190 -14.54 -24.52 0.43
C LEU A 190 -15.74 -24.98 -0.40
N TYR A 191 -15.48 -25.65 -1.53
CA TYR A 191 -16.51 -26.20 -2.40
C TYR A 191 -17.14 -27.46 -1.81
N GLU A 192 -16.33 -28.43 -1.40
CA GLU A 192 -16.78 -29.73 -0.87
C GLU A 192 -17.56 -29.58 0.46
N ALA A 193 -17.07 -28.73 1.35
CA ALA A 193 -17.75 -28.43 2.62
C ALA A 193 -18.89 -27.40 2.48
N GLN A 194 -19.18 -26.93 1.26
CA GLN A 194 -20.25 -25.97 0.96
C GLN A 194 -20.15 -24.67 1.80
N ILE A 195 -18.93 -24.16 1.98
CA ILE A 195 -18.66 -22.99 2.81
C ILE A 195 -18.75 -21.69 2.00
N GLY A 196 -18.49 -21.73 0.69
CA GLY A 196 -18.40 -20.55 -0.18
C GLY A 196 -19.53 -19.52 0.00
N PRO A 197 -20.83 -19.89 0.04
CA PRO A 197 -21.92 -18.93 0.22
C PRO A 197 -21.93 -18.20 1.57
N LYS A 198 -21.18 -18.69 2.56
CA LYS A 198 -21.09 -18.13 3.92
C LYS A 198 -19.92 -17.17 4.09
N LEU A 199 -19.11 -16.94 3.04
CA LEU A 199 -17.91 -16.13 3.10
C LEU A 199 -18.09 -14.76 2.41
N GLY A 200 -17.47 -13.73 2.98
CA GLY A 200 -17.39 -12.40 2.38
C GLY A 200 -16.08 -12.16 1.61
N HIS A 201 -14.97 -12.57 2.18
CA HIS A 201 -13.63 -12.52 1.58
C HIS A 201 -12.67 -13.41 2.36
N ILE A 202 -11.47 -13.62 1.80
CA ILE A 202 -10.41 -14.37 2.44
C ILE A 202 -9.14 -13.52 2.42
N GLU A 203 -8.53 -13.30 3.57
CA GLU A 203 -7.24 -12.66 3.66
C GLU A 203 -6.15 -13.74 3.73
N LEU A 204 -5.16 -13.61 2.84
CA LEU A 204 -3.99 -14.47 2.76
C LEU A 204 -2.81 -13.72 3.36
N ILE A 205 -2.04 -14.36 4.25
CA ILE A 205 -0.89 -13.77 4.91
C ILE A 205 0.25 -14.79 4.94
N LYS A 206 1.42 -14.43 4.41
CA LYS A 206 2.68 -15.10 4.63
C LYS A 206 3.53 -14.24 5.56
N ALA A 207 3.55 -14.63 6.83
CA ALA A 207 4.44 -14.14 7.86
C ALA A 207 5.57 -15.17 8.07
N ARG A 208 5.93 -15.51 9.29
CA ARG A 208 6.77 -16.71 9.55
C ARG A 208 6.13 -17.94 8.93
N ASP A 209 4.82 -18.10 9.15
CA ASP A 209 3.99 -19.18 8.64
C ASP A 209 2.89 -18.64 7.71
N VAL A 210 2.13 -19.53 7.09
CA VAL A 210 0.98 -19.19 6.27
C VAL A 210 -0.28 -19.08 7.13
N HIS A 211 -0.96 -17.95 7.04
CA HIS A 211 -2.22 -17.71 7.74
C HIS A 211 -3.30 -17.32 6.73
N LEU A 212 -4.50 -17.87 6.90
CA LEU A 212 -5.67 -17.57 6.11
C LEU A 212 -6.78 -17.08 7.06
N CYS A 213 -7.31 -15.89 6.84
CA CYS A 213 -8.42 -15.36 7.61
C CYS A 213 -9.69 -15.31 6.76
N LEU A 214 -10.68 -16.11 7.15
CA LEU A 214 -11.94 -16.24 6.46
C LEU A 214 -12.98 -15.30 7.09
N ARG A 215 -13.43 -14.29 6.35
CA ARG A 215 -14.52 -13.42 6.75
C ARG A 215 -15.83 -14.22 6.61
N ILE A 216 -16.39 -14.68 7.72
CA ILE A 216 -17.66 -15.39 7.76
C ILE A 216 -18.83 -14.40 7.87
N THR A 217 -19.88 -14.64 7.08
CA THR A 217 -21.10 -13.85 7.08
C THR A 217 -22.28 -14.60 7.70
N GLN A 218 -22.13 -15.90 7.90
CA GLN A 218 -23.07 -16.81 8.54
C GLN A 218 -22.29 -17.86 9.34
N SER A 219 -22.88 -18.38 10.41
CA SER A 219 -22.26 -19.40 11.26
C SER A 219 -21.94 -20.67 10.47
N LEU A 220 -20.78 -21.23 10.74
CA LEU A 220 -20.36 -22.53 10.22
C LEU A 220 -20.96 -23.64 11.11
N SER A 221 -21.22 -24.80 10.49
CA SER A 221 -21.56 -26.00 11.26
C SER A 221 -20.30 -26.66 11.81
N SER A 222 -20.46 -27.50 12.83
CA SER A 222 -19.34 -28.26 13.42
C SER A 222 -18.60 -29.13 12.38
N GLU A 223 -19.33 -29.67 11.39
CA GLU A 223 -18.74 -30.46 10.31
C GLU A 223 -17.92 -29.58 9.35
N GLN A 224 -18.40 -28.37 9.05
CA GLN A 224 -17.65 -27.40 8.24
C GLN A 224 -16.37 -26.95 8.93
N GLU A 225 -16.42 -26.68 10.23
CA GLU A 225 -15.21 -26.36 11.00
C GLU A 225 -14.22 -27.53 11.07
N LYS A 226 -14.72 -28.77 11.19
CA LYS A 226 -13.87 -29.96 11.14
C LYS A 226 -13.16 -30.11 9.80
N CYS A 227 -13.86 -29.87 8.68
CA CYS A 227 -13.23 -29.86 7.35
C CYS A 227 -12.13 -28.79 7.24
N LEU A 228 -12.39 -27.59 7.76
CA LEU A 228 -11.39 -26.51 7.79
C LEU A 228 -10.17 -26.85 8.65
N ARG A 229 -10.36 -27.49 9.81
CA ARG A 229 -9.24 -27.95 10.66
C ARG A 229 -8.41 -29.02 9.97
N ALA A 230 -9.06 -29.98 9.27
CA ALA A 230 -8.38 -31.00 8.49
C ALA A 230 -7.55 -30.39 7.35
N PHE A 231 -8.11 -29.43 6.62
CA PHE A 231 -7.40 -28.65 5.61
C PHE A 231 -6.20 -27.90 6.21
N SER A 232 -6.38 -27.18 7.32
CA SER A 232 -5.35 -26.44 8.02
C SER A 232 -4.13 -27.34 8.34
N SER A 233 -4.37 -28.53 8.87
CA SER A 233 -3.35 -29.50 9.18
C SER A 233 -2.65 -30.05 7.94
N HIS A 234 -3.40 -30.39 6.89
CA HIS A 234 -2.88 -30.93 5.64
C HIS A 234 -2.00 -29.91 4.91
N SER A 235 -2.49 -28.68 4.74
CA SER A 235 -1.83 -27.62 3.98
C SER A 235 -0.82 -26.81 4.81
N GLN A 236 -0.58 -27.21 6.06
CA GLN A 236 0.36 -26.55 6.99
C GLN A 236 0.16 -25.03 7.07
N CYS A 237 -1.09 -24.62 7.21
CA CYS A 237 -1.46 -23.21 7.37
C CYS A 237 -2.36 -23.03 8.58
N THR A 238 -2.33 -21.84 9.17
CA THR A 238 -3.24 -21.46 10.26
C THR A 238 -4.48 -20.81 9.72
N LEU A 239 -5.64 -21.30 10.14
CA LEU A 239 -6.93 -20.69 9.82
C LEU A 239 -7.45 -19.81 10.95
N TRP A 240 -7.99 -18.66 10.54
CA TRP A 240 -8.66 -17.68 11.37
C TRP A 240 -10.07 -17.45 10.84
N LEU A 241 -11.02 -17.25 11.73
CA LEU A 241 -12.39 -16.86 11.42
C LEU A 241 -12.61 -15.43 11.91
N ASP A 242 -13.05 -14.56 11.00
CA ASP A 242 -13.49 -13.19 11.25
C ASP A 242 -15.01 -13.12 11.12
N ASP A 243 -15.74 -12.96 12.22
CA ASP A 243 -17.21 -12.81 12.23
C ASP A 243 -17.65 -11.33 12.13
N GLY A 244 -16.70 -10.39 12.14
CA GLY A 244 -16.88 -8.95 12.09
C GLY A 244 -16.91 -8.26 13.43
N GLN A 245 -16.89 -9.02 14.49
CA GLN A 245 -16.72 -8.50 15.86
C GLN A 245 -15.36 -8.93 16.42
N GLN A 246 -14.96 -10.17 16.15
CA GLN A 246 -13.71 -10.74 16.61
C GLN A 246 -13.08 -11.63 15.54
N ILE A 247 -11.76 -11.79 15.66
CA ILE A 247 -10.96 -12.72 14.85
C ILE A 247 -10.43 -13.79 15.81
N THR A 248 -10.77 -15.04 15.53
CA THR A 248 -10.38 -16.21 16.35
C THR A 248 -9.62 -17.23 15.51
N SER A 249 -8.57 -17.81 16.08
CA SER A 249 -7.86 -18.93 15.45
C SER A 249 -8.65 -20.22 15.60
N LEU A 250 -8.63 -21.07 14.57
CA LEU A 250 -9.08 -22.45 14.70
C LEU A 250 -8.08 -23.37 15.40
N ALA A 251 -6.82 -22.96 15.53
CA ALA A 251 -5.79 -23.66 16.28
C ALA A 251 -5.60 -22.97 17.64
N GLU A 252 -5.20 -23.76 18.67
CA GLU A 252 -4.87 -23.25 19.98
C GLU A 252 -3.47 -22.62 19.98
N ASP A 253 -3.25 -21.60 20.81
CA ASP A 253 -1.95 -20.96 21.11
C ASP A 253 -1.15 -20.49 19.87
N VAL A 254 -1.81 -20.11 18.79
CA VAL A 254 -1.16 -19.61 17.58
C VAL A 254 -1.20 -18.09 17.53
N VAL A 255 -0.05 -17.51 17.21
CA VAL A 255 0.11 -16.08 16.93
C VAL A 255 0.64 -15.88 15.52
N CYS A 256 0.16 -14.83 14.85
CA CYS A 256 0.72 -14.38 13.58
C CYS A 256 1.86 -13.42 13.87
N PHE A 257 3.07 -13.71 13.41
CA PHE A 257 4.21 -12.83 13.64
C PHE A 257 5.20 -12.84 12.48
N ASP A 258 5.95 -11.76 12.40
CA ASP A 258 7.13 -11.59 11.55
C ASP A 258 8.35 -11.25 12.41
N GLU A 259 9.51 -11.07 11.80
CA GLU A 259 10.73 -10.68 12.49
C GLU A 259 11.17 -9.30 12.02
N THR A 260 11.61 -8.45 12.95
CA THR A 260 12.29 -7.20 12.63
C THR A 260 13.68 -7.47 12.04
N ILE A 261 14.35 -6.41 11.57
CA ILE A 261 15.75 -6.52 11.08
C ILE A 261 16.76 -6.97 12.16
N ASP A 262 16.39 -6.84 13.43
CA ASP A 262 17.19 -7.22 14.60
C ASP A 262 16.75 -8.59 15.19
N GLY A 263 15.77 -9.26 14.56
CA GLY A 263 15.27 -10.58 14.96
C GLY A 263 14.19 -10.57 16.04
N ASP A 264 13.69 -9.40 16.42
CA ASP A 264 12.57 -9.31 17.37
C ASP A 264 11.26 -9.80 16.74
N ARG A 265 10.45 -10.48 17.53
CA ARG A 265 9.12 -10.90 17.08
C ARG A 265 8.19 -9.70 16.99
N LEU A 266 7.65 -9.49 15.81
CA LEU A 266 6.63 -8.47 15.52
C LEU A 266 5.28 -9.18 15.37
N VAL A 267 4.58 -9.36 16.48
CA VAL A 267 3.27 -10.01 16.53
C VAL A 267 2.19 -9.07 16.00
N PHE A 268 1.27 -9.62 15.23
CA PHE A 268 0.11 -8.91 14.71
C PHE A 268 -1.10 -9.83 14.55
N MET A 269 -2.28 -9.26 14.38
CA MET A 269 -3.51 -10.00 14.09
C MET A 269 -3.83 -9.94 12.59
N PRO A 270 -4.45 -10.97 12.01
CA PRO A 270 -5.10 -10.83 10.72
C PRO A 270 -5.97 -9.57 10.70
N GLY A 271 -6.00 -8.85 9.57
CA GLY A 271 -6.63 -7.52 9.50
C GLY A 271 -5.69 -6.35 9.78
N ASN A 272 -4.63 -6.51 10.58
CA ASN A 272 -3.66 -5.43 10.78
C ASN A 272 -2.88 -5.15 9.49
N PHE A 273 -2.42 -3.92 9.34
CA PHE A 273 -1.52 -3.55 8.25
C PHE A 273 -0.13 -4.15 8.47
N ILE A 274 0.43 -4.76 7.44
CA ILE A 274 1.85 -5.10 7.32
C ILE A 274 2.31 -4.77 5.90
N GLN A 275 3.58 -4.42 5.73
CA GLN A 275 4.18 -4.17 4.43
C GLN A 275 4.12 -5.43 3.55
N VAL A 276 3.63 -5.30 2.32
CA VAL A 276 3.30 -6.45 1.46
C VAL A 276 4.52 -7.15 0.84
N ASN A 277 5.67 -6.49 0.80
CA ASN A 277 6.94 -7.03 0.32
C ASN A 277 7.95 -7.08 1.48
N ALA A 278 8.14 -8.26 2.05
CA ALA A 278 8.98 -8.44 3.24
C ALA A 278 10.43 -8.04 3.00
N LYS A 279 11.02 -8.41 1.85
CA LYS A 279 12.42 -8.13 1.54
C LYS A 279 12.67 -6.63 1.36
N VAL A 280 11.80 -5.96 0.62
CA VAL A 280 11.86 -4.50 0.45
C VAL A 280 11.62 -3.78 1.77
N ASN A 281 10.70 -4.27 2.63
CA ASN A 281 10.48 -3.72 3.97
C ASN A 281 11.76 -3.75 4.82
N GLN A 282 12.48 -4.87 4.83
CA GLN A 282 13.74 -4.96 5.58
C GLN A 282 14.80 -3.96 5.07
N GLN A 283 14.91 -3.79 3.74
CA GLN A 283 15.78 -2.77 3.15
C GLN A 283 15.36 -1.36 3.53
N MET A 284 14.05 -1.07 3.48
CA MET A 284 13.45 0.22 3.83
C MET A 284 13.72 0.59 5.28
N VAL A 285 13.52 -0.35 6.22
CA VAL A 285 13.83 -0.13 7.64
C VAL A 285 15.31 0.14 7.84
N LYS A 286 16.21 -0.67 7.25
CA LYS A 286 17.65 -0.45 7.32
C LYS A 286 18.07 0.92 6.78
N GLN A 287 17.53 1.32 5.63
CA GLN A 287 17.84 2.61 5.03
C GLN A 287 17.28 3.77 5.85
N ALA A 288 16.07 3.64 6.41
CA ALA A 288 15.49 4.65 7.30
C ALA A 288 16.36 4.88 8.54
N LEU A 289 16.87 3.81 9.16
CA LEU A 289 17.81 3.92 10.28
C LEU A 289 19.12 4.59 9.86
N ASN A 290 19.69 4.21 8.71
CA ASN A 290 20.92 4.82 8.20
C ASN A 290 20.73 6.33 7.94
N TRP A 291 19.63 6.74 7.34
CA TRP A 291 19.37 8.13 7.02
C TRP A 291 18.99 8.96 8.25
N LEU A 292 18.26 8.35 9.18
CA LEU A 292 17.94 9.00 10.45
C LEU A 292 19.20 9.17 11.32
N ALA A 293 20.18 8.27 11.17
CA ALA A 293 21.48 8.27 11.87
C ALA A 293 21.33 8.44 13.40
N PRO A 294 20.54 7.58 14.07
CA PRO A 294 20.22 7.71 15.49
C PRO A 294 21.48 7.65 16.36
N GLN A 295 21.52 8.47 17.42
CA GLN A 295 22.58 8.47 18.42
C GLN A 295 22.07 7.88 19.73
N ALA A 296 22.96 7.31 20.54
CA ALA A 296 22.59 6.61 21.79
C ALA A 296 21.77 7.49 22.77
N GLU A 297 22.03 8.80 22.78
CA GLU A 297 21.36 9.75 23.67
C GLU A 297 20.10 10.38 23.08
N ASP A 298 19.74 10.04 21.85
CA ASP A 298 18.58 10.62 21.18
C ASP A 298 17.26 10.17 21.83
N GLU A 299 16.33 11.10 21.88
CA GLU A 299 14.91 10.86 22.09
C GLU A 299 14.20 11.02 20.75
N ILE A 300 13.72 9.91 20.17
CA ILE A 300 13.17 9.85 18.82
C ILE A 300 11.65 9.80 18.87
N LEU A 301 11.03 10.46 17.89
CA LEU A 301 9.60 10.40 17.67
C LEU A 301 9.32 9.55 16.41
N ASP A 302 8.59 8.44 16.60
CA ASP A 302 8.10 7.55 15.52
C ASP A 302 6.59 7.75 15.39
N LEU A 303 6.16 8.35 14.29
CA LEU A 303 4.76 8.71 14.04
C LEU A 303 4.15 7.81 12.97
N PHE A 304 2.89 7.42 13.20
CA PHE A 304 2.19 6.38 12.46
C PHE A 304 2.88 5.02 12.64
N ALA A 305 3.27 4.75 13.88
CA ALA A 305 4.18 3.66 14.25
C ALA A 305 3.61 2.24 14.00
N GLY A 306 2.30 2.13 13.78
CA GLY A 306 1.64 0.85 13.56
C GLY A 306 1.84 -0.10 14.74
N ILE A 307 2.36 -1.28 14.44
CA ILE A 307 2.69 -2.33 15.44
C ILE A 307 4.17 -2.34 15.84
N GLY A 308 4.97 -1.35 15.34
CA GLY A 308 6.38 -1.18 15.74
C GLY A 308 7.43 -1.57 14.71
N ASN A 309 7.10 -1.59 13.41
CA ASN A 309 8.02 -1.97 12.32
C ASN A 309 9.34 -1.17 12.33
N PHE A 310 9.28 0.13 12.60
CA PHE A 310 10.44 1.00 12.79
C PHE A 310 10.79 1.20 14.27
N THR A 311 9.77 1.25 15.14
CA THR A 311 9.93 1.54 16.57
C THR A 311 10.90 0.59 17.26
N LEU A 312 10.74 -0.74 17.07
CA LEU A 312 11.55 -1.72 17.78
C LEU A 312 13.02 -1.62 17.36
N PRO A 313 13.37 -1.58 16.06
CA PRO A 313 14.75 -1.34 15.64
C PRO A 313 15.35 -0.01 16.10
N LEU A 314 14.54 1.06 16.15
CA LEU A 314 14.98 2.35 16.70
C LEU A 314 15.32 2.24 18.19
N ALA A 315 14.44 1.61 18.97
CA ALA A 315 14.58 1.50 20.42
C ALA A 315 15.86 0.77 20.86
N ARG A 316 16.38 -0.14 20.05
CA ARG A 316 17.66 -0.82 20.30
C ARG A 316 18.89 0.09 20.17
N ARG A 317 18.72 1.29 19.62
CA ARG A 317 19.82 2.19 19.22
C ARG A 317 19.86 3.53 19.94
N VAL A 318 18.81 3.83 20.71
CA VAL A 318 18.62 5.18 21.26
C VAL A 318 18.17 5.15 22.72
N LYS A 319 18.24 6.30 23.38
CA LYS A 319 17.80 6.48 24.78
C LYS A 319 16.32 6.18 24.93
N SER A 320 15.45 6.72 24.05
CA SER A 320 14.02 6.45 24.08
C SER A 320 13.35 6.70 22.75
N VAL A 321 12.24 5.98 22.51
CA VAL A 321 11.34 6.17 21.36
C VAL A 321 9.93 6.46 21.87
N THR A 322 9.40 7.63 21.50
CA THR A 322 7.98 7.90 21.61
C THR A 322 7.30 7.47 20.33
N ALA A 323 6.52 6.38 20.40
CA ALA A 323 5.83 5.81 19.26
C ALA A 323 4.35 6.18 19.30
N VAL A 324 3.84 6.80 18.24
CA VAL A 324 2.47 7.31 18.17
C VAL A 324 1.70 6.67 17.03
N GLU A 325 0.53 6.15 17.37
CA GLU A 325 -0.38 5.49 16.42
C GLU A 325 -1.83 5.91 16.72
N GLY A 326 -2.63 6.12 15.67
CA GLY A 326 -4.02 6.55 15.78
C GLY A 326 -4.99 5.44 16.23
N VAL A 327 -4.65 4.18 15.97
CA VAL A 327 -5.49 3.02 16.25
C VAL A 327 -5.08 2.37 17.56
N SER A 328 -5.93 2.48 18.60
CA SER A 328 -5.64 1.98 19.95
C SER A 328 -5.23 0.50 20.00
N ALA A 329 -5.88 -0.37 19.21
CA ALA A 329 -5.52 -1.79 19.16
C ALA A 329 -4.08 -2.01 18.62
N MET A 330 -3.61 -1.18 17.67
CA MET A 330 -2.26 -1.24 17.15
C MET A 330 -1.25 -0.69 18.16
N THR A 331 -1.58 0.40 18.88
CA THR A 331 -0.75 0.91 19.97
C THR A 331 -0.57 -0.12 21.08
N THR A 332 -1.65 -0.81 21.47
CA THR A 332 -1.58 -1.90 22.45
C THR A 332 -0.69 -3.04 21.96
N GLN A 333 -0.80 -3.42 20.70
CA GLN A 333 0.05 -4.46 20.12
C GLN A 333 1.51 -4.02 20.04
N LEU A 334 1.78 -2.75 19.69
CA LEU A 334 3.13 -2.18 19.70
C LEU A 334 3.76 -2.28 21.10
N ALA A 335 3.03 -1.86 22.13
CA ALA A 335 3.50 -1.94 23.51
C ALA A 335 3.80 -3.40 23.95
N ALA A 336 2.95 -4.34 23.53
CA ALA A 336 3.16 -5.77 23.79
C ALA A 336 4.40 -6.31 23.04
N ASN A 337 4.61 -5.90 21.79
CA ASN A 337 5.78 -6.26 21.00
C ASN A 337 7.07 -5.71 21.63
N ALA A 338 7.07 -4.45 22.07
CA ALA A 338 8.19 -3.83 22.75
C ALA A 338 8.54 -4.55 24.07
N ALA A 339 7.53 -4.86 24.87
CA ALA A 339 7.72 -5.61 26.12
C ALA A 339 8.28 -7.02 25.89
N ALA A 340 7.79 -7.72 24.86
CA ALA A 340 8.28 -9.06 24.50
C ALA A 340 9.73 -9.05 23.96
N ALA A 341 10.21 -7.89 23.49
CA ALA A 341 11.58 -7.66 23.01
C ALA A 341 12.50 -7.06 24.10
N ASP A 342 12.03 -6.95 25.36
CA ASP A 342 12.73 -6.31 26.49
C ASP A 342 13.12 -4.83 26.23
N LEU A 343 12.31 -4.10 25.45
CA LEU A 343 12.52 -2.69 25.08
C LEU A 343 11.73 -1.77 26.03
N SER A 344 12.23 -1.54 27.23
CA SER A 344 11.58 -0.67 28.24
C SER A 344 11.62 0.82 27.93
N ASN A 345 12.40 1.24 26.92
CA ASN A 345 12.56 2.60 26.46
C ASN A 345 11.55 3.00 25.34
N VAL A 346 10.57 2.16 25.04
CA VAL A 346 9.47 2.47 24.09
C VAL A 346 8.27 3.03 24.85
N HIS A 347 7.80 4.20 24.43
CA HIS A 347 6.64 4.89 24.99
C HIS A 347 5.52 4.96 23.94
N ALA A 348 4.67 3.92 23.90
CA ALA A 348 3.56 3.84 22.95
C ALA A 348 2.39 4.74 23.37
N GLN A 349 1.87 5.55 22.46
CA GLN A 349 0.77 6.49 22.71
C GLN A 349 -0.27 6.43 21.60
N THR A 350 -1.56 6.39 21.97
CA THR A 350 -2.66 6.53 21.01
C THR A 350 -2.98 8.01 20.84
N PHE A 351 -2.86 8.52 19.62
CA PHE A 351 -3.08 9.93 19.33
C PHE A 351 -3.50 10.17 17.88
N ASP A 352 -4.48 11.05 17.64
CA ASP A 352 -4.90 11.43 16.29
C ASP A 352 -3.96 12.52 15.74
N LEU A 353 -3.05 12.09 14.86
CA LEU A 353 -2.04 12.93 14.22
C LEU A 353 -2.60 13.86 13.12
N SER A 354 -3.88 13.75 12.78
CA SER A 354 -4.54 14.65 11.82
C SER A 354 -5.03 15.95 12.44
N THR A 355 -4.94 16.09 13.78
CA THR A 355 -5.43 17.23 14.52
C THR A 355 -4.31 18.23 14.86
N ASP A 356 -4.67 19.50 15.13
CA ASP A 356 -3.73 20.54 15.55
C ASP A 356 -3.09 20.25 16.93
N GLN A 357 -3.60 19.28 17.67
CA GLN A 357 -3.04 18.86 18.96
C GLN A 357 -1.65 18.25 18.83
N VAL A 358 -1.24 17.79 17.64
CA VAL A 358 0.11 17.28 17.38
C VAL A 358 1.20 18.27 17.79
N SER A 359 0.92 19.56 17.71
CA SER A 359 1.84 20.63 18.15
C SER A 359 2.24 20.53 19.65
N ARG A 360 1.36 19.98 20.52
CA ARG A 360 1.68 19.76 21.93
C ARG A 360 2.70 18.65 22.14
N LEU A 361 2.58 17.58 21.33
CA LEU A 361 3.53 16.47 21.32
C LEU A 361 4.92 16.95 20.85
N LEU A 362 4.95 17.64 19.73
CA LEU A 362 6.18 18.15 19.12
C LEU A 362 6.95 19.14 20.01
N LYS A 363 6.28 19.94 20.84
CA LYS A 363 6.89 20.90 21.78
C LYS A 363 7.78 20.25 22.87
N LYS A 364 7.68 18.92 23.06
CA LYS A 364 8.61 18.22 23.96
C LYS A 364 10.06 18.28 23.47
N GLY A 365 10.26 18.48 22.16
CA GLY A 365 11.55 18.46 21.50
C GLY A 365 12.04 17.02 21.28
N PHE A 366 12.32 16.68 20.04
CA PHE A 366 12.87 15.39 19.64
C PHE A 366 14.01 15.65 18.66
N GLN A 367 15.13 14.97 18.84
CA GLN A 367 16.28 15.17 17.96
C GLN A 367 16.00 14.67 16.54
N ARG A 368 15.23 13.60 16.42
CA ARG A 368 14.91 12.98 15.13
C ARG A 368 13.45 12.53 15.08
N VAL A 369 12.90 12.56 13.88
CA VAL A 369 11.49 12.15 13.63
C VAL A 369 11.44 11.19 12.45
N LEU A 370 10.70 10.10 12.60
CA LEU A 370 10.32 9.19 11.52
C LEU A 370 8.82 9.31 11.26
N LEU A 371 8.44 9.34 9.99
CA LEU A 371 7.06 9.44 9.52
C LEU A 371 6.77 8.30 8.52
N ASP A 372 5.71 7.53 8.75
CA ASP A 372 5.19 6.53 7.78
C ASP A 372 3.65 6.62 7.71
N PRO A 373 3.08 7.75 7.24
CA PRO A 373 1.65 7.97 7.24
C PRO A 373 0.92 7.16 6.16
N ALA A 374 -0.39 6.97 6.38
CA ALA A 374 -1.32 6.55 5.34
C ALA A 374 -1.38 7.58 4.18
N ARG A 375 -2.12 7.26 3.10
CA ARG A 375 -2.25 8.10 1.89
C ARG A 375 -2.62 9.57 2.12
N ALA A 376 -3.23 9.90 3.24
CA ALA A 376 -3.57 11.29 3.59
C ALA A 376 -2.35 12.18 3.82
N GLY A 377 -1.18 11.58 4.07
CA GLY A 377 0.05 12.27 4.42
C GLY A 377 0.10 12.71 5.88
N ALA A 378 1.06 13.58 6.20
CA ALA A 378 1.35 14.07 7.54
C ALA A 378 1.38 15.61 7.58
N GLU A 379 0.49 16.28 6.85
CA GLU A 379 0.51 17.74 6.71
C GLU A 379 0.54 18.46 8.05
N LYS A 380 -0.32 18.06 9.00
CA LYS A 380 -0.36 18.69 10.34
C LYS A 380 0.91 18.49 11.15
N VAL A 381 1.57 17.36 10.97
CA VAL A 381 2.88 17.10 11.60
C VAL A 381 3.94 18.02 11.00
N CYS A 382 4.04 18.09 9.67
CA CYS A 382 5.01 18.96 9.00
C CYS A 382 4.78 20.44 9.29
N GLN A 383 3.53 20.91 9.34
CA GLN A 383 3.16 22.24 9.82
C GLN A 383 3.58 22.47 11.26
N GLY A 384 3.34 21.51 12.14
CA GLY A 384 3.71 21.59 13.54
C GLY A 384 5.23 21.67 13.75
N ILE A 385 6.01 20.86 13.00
CA ILE A 385 7.48 20.91 13.03
C ILE A 385 7.99 22.27 12.54
N ALA A 386 7.43 22.78 11.44
CA ALA A 386 7.80 24.08 10.87
C ALA A 386 7.58 25.26 11.82
N GLN A 387 6.61 25.13 12.74
CA GLN A 387 6.23 26.16 13.71
C GLN A 387 7.00 26.06 15.05
N LEU A 388 7.84 25.05 15.25
CA LEU A 388 8.66 24.94 16.46
C LEU A 388 9.74 26.03 16.51
N GLU A 389 10.12 26.40 17.73
CA GLU A 389 11.33 27.18 17.97
C GLU A 389 12.56 26.43 17.42
N ALA A 390 13.55 27.16 16.91
CA ALA A 390 14.67 26.58 16.18
C ALA A 390 15.45 25.51 16.98
N ASP A 391 15.56 25.67 18.28
CA ASP A 391 16.23 24.76 19.22
C ASP A 391 15.42 23.48 19.51
N LYS A 392 14.12 23.47 19.20
CA LYS A 392 13.23 22.32 19.36
C LYS A 392 12.94 21.60 18.05
N GLN A 393 13.37 22.15 16.93
CA GLN A 393 13.18 21.50 15.63
C GLN A 393 14.08 20.27 15.50
N PRO A 394 13.55 19.13 15.00
CA PRO A 394 14.36 17.94 14.75
C PRO A 394 15.53 18.24 13.81
N VAL A 395 16.70 17.72 14.11
CA VAL A 395 17.87 17.87 13.22
C VAL A 395 17.76 17.01 11.97
N GLN A 396 17.00 15.92 12.06
CA GLN A 396 16.84 14.94 11.00
C GLN A 396 15.41 14.40 10.98
N ILE A 397 14.80 14.30 9.79
CA ILE A 397 13.48 13.71 9.56
C ILE A 397 13.60 12.69 8.44
N VAL A 398 13.05 11.48 8.64
CA VAL A 398 12.85 10.50 7.57
C VAL A 398 11.36 10.32 7.35
N TYR A 399 10.92 10.51 6.11
CA TYR A 399 9.53 10.40 5.72
C TYR A 399 9.37 9.29 4.67
N VAL A 400 8.66 8.23 5.02
CA VAL A 400 8.21 7.15 4.13
C VAL A 400 6.80 7.45 3.68
N SER A 401 6.47 7.29 2.40
CA SER A 401 5.15 7.62 1.87
C SER A 401 4.72 6.76 0.69
N CYS A 402 3.50 6.25 0.76
CA CYS A 402 2.84 5.55 -0.33
C CYS A 402 2.00 6.49 -1.25
N SER A 403 2.12 7.82 -1.09
CA SER A 403 1.35 8.83 -1.82
C SER A 403 2.26 10.02 -2.15
N PRO A 404 2.89 10.04 -3.33
CA PRO A 404 3.91 11.03 -3.65
C PRO A 404 3.36 12.46 -3.78
N ASP A 405 2.07 12.63 -4.05
CA ASP A 405 1.40 13.93 -4.08
C ASP A 405 1.28 14.56 -2.68
N THR A 406 0.84 13.77 -1.68
CA THR A 406 0.79 14.24 -0.29
C THR A 406 2.18 14.43 0.28
N LEU A 407 3.14 13.56 -0.06
CA LEU A 407 4.55 13.73 0.31
C LEU A 407 5.11 15.06 -0.21
N ALA A 408 4.92 15.37 -1.49
CA ALA A 408 5.40 16.62 -2.08
C ALA A 408 4.74 17.86 -1.45
N ARG A 409 3.44 17.79 -1.14
CA ARG A 409 2.71 18.85 -0.40
C ARG A 409 3.31 19.06 0.99
N ASP A 410 3.51 18.00 1.74
CA ASP A 410 3.98 18.05 3.12
C ASP A 410 5.44 18.49 3.20
N SER A 411 6.27 18.05 2.24
CA SER A 411 7.67 18.43 2.10
C SER A 411 7.86 19.94 1.98
N ARG A 412 6.93 20.63 1.33
CA ARG A 412 6.99 22.09 1.17
C ARG A 412 7.05 22.82 2.52
N TRP A 413 6.27 22.37 3.52
CA TRP A 413 6.30 22.96 4.86
C TRP A 413 7.68 22.87 5.51
N LEU A 414 8.38 21.76 5.31
CA LEU A 414 9.74 21.57 5.85
C LEU A 414 10.75 22.43 5.08
N LEU A 415 10.70 22.41 3.75
CA LEU A 415 11.62 23.15 2.89
C LEU A 415 11.51 24.67 3.10
N ASP A 416 10.29 25.21 3.19
CA ASP A 416 10.05 26.63 3.44
C ASP A 416 10.51 27.07 4.86
N ASN A 417 10.83 26.10 5.76
CA ASN A 417 11.21 26.36 7.15
C ASN A 417 12.62 25.82 7.51
N GLY A 418 13.53 25.83 6.53
CA GLY A 418 14.97 25.63 6.75
C GLY A 418 15.39 24.17 6.83
N TYR A 419 14.66 23.26 6.21
CA TYR A 419 15.13 21.90 5.92
C TYR A 419 15.58 21.79 4.47
N GLU A 420 16.51 20.90 4.21
CA GLU A 420 16.94 20.49 2.88
C GLU A 420 16.70 19.00 2.68
N ILE A 421 16.42 18.58 1.45
CA ILE A 421 16.37 17.16 1.08
C ILE A 421 17.81 16.68 0.91
N THR A 422 18.24 15.75 1.75
CA THR A 422 19.57 15.14 1.64
C THR A 422 19.57 13.87 0.82
N HIS A 423 18.48 13.10 0.85
CA HIS A 423 18.33 11.87 0.11
C HIS A 423 16.87 11.65 -0.27
N ILE A 424 16.65 11.06 -1.42
CA ILE A 424 15.35 10.52 -1.84
C ILE A 424 15.57 9.15 -2.49
N SER A 425 14.68 8.19 -2.23
CA SER A 425 14.74 6.87 -2.83
C SER A 425 13.36 6.36 -3.19
N LEU A 426 13.23 5.74 -4.35
CA LEU A 426 12.08 4.92 -4.67
C LEU A 426 12.19 3.60 -3.90
N VAL A 427 11.12 3.21 -3.22
CA VAL A 427 10.95 1.92 -2.57
C VAL A 427 10.01 1.09 -3.42
N ASP A 428 10.52 0.09 -4.17
CA ASP A 428 9.69 -0.66 -5.11
C ASP A 428 8.86 -1.74 -4.39
N MET A 429 8.05 -1.28 -3.43
CA MET A 429 7.17 -2.10 -2.59
C MET A 429 6.06 -2.78 -3.40
N PHE A 430 5.62 -2.15 -4.50
CA PHE A 430 4.46 -2.54 -5.28
C PHE A 430 4.83 -2.73 -6.76
N VAL A 431 5.70 -3.68 -7.04
CA VAL A 431 6.10 -4.02 -8.41
C VAL A 431 4.87 -4.43 -9.24
N GLN A 432 4.85 -4.16 -10.54
CA GLN A 432 3.74 -4.44 -11.48
C GLN A 432 2.49 -3.57 -11.28
N THR A 433 2.53 -2.59 -10.36
CA THR A 433 1.42 -1.67 -10.11
C THR A 433 1.87 -0.21 -10.21
N HIS A 434 0.91 0.70 -10.42
CA HIS A 434 1.17 2.15 -10.43
C HIS A 434 1.43 2.73 -9.03
N HIS A 435 1.27 1.98 -7.97
CA HIS A 435 1.55 2.46 -6.62
C HIS A 435 3.02 2.78 -6.44
N ILE A 436 3.27 3.93 -5.83
CA ILE A 436 4.60 4.45 -5.58
C ILE A 436 4.82 4.53 -4.07
N GLU A 437 5.93 3.97 -3.62
CA GLU A 437 6.44 4.17 -2.28
C GLU A 437 7.75 4.94 -2.38
N THR A 438 7.91 5.99 -1.59
CA THR A 438 9.07 6.89 -1.64
C THR A 438 9.55 7.19 -0.22
N MET A 439 10.85 7.19 -0.02
CA MET A 439 11.46 7.62 1.23
C MET A 439 12.31 8.86 0.99
N VAL A 440 12.15 9.88 1.86
CA VAL A 440 12.87 11.16 1.80
C VAL A 440 13.49 11.44 3.15
N SER A 441 14.74 11.93 3.12
CA SER A 441 15.46 12.39 4.30
C SER A 441 15.60 13.89 4.24
N PHE A 442 15.20 14.56 5.31
CA PHE A 442 15.33 16.00 5.49
C PHE A 442 16.29 16.30 6.64
N LYS A 443 17.19 17.23 6.42
CA LYS A 443 18.13 17.72 7.42
C LYS A 443 17.91 19.20 7.67
N LYS A 444 17.94 19.60 8.93
CA LYS A 444 17.87 21.01 9.31
C LYS A 444 19.15 21.71 8.89
N VAL A 445 19.01 22.79 8.13
CA VAL A 445 20.12 23.70 7.82
C VAL A 445 20.35 24.59 9.03
N VAL A 446 21.58 24.59 9.52
CA VAL A 446 22.02 25.39 10.71
C VAL A 446 22.41 26.80 10.27
#